data_be708c84c9d285bb6e3bcd6413f98d0f
#
_entry.id   be708c84c9d285bb6e3bcd6413f98d0f
#
_cell.length_a   1.000
_cell.length_b   1.000
_cell.length_c   1.000
_cell.angle_alpha   90.00
_cell.angle_beta   90.00
_cell.angle_gamma   90.00
#
_symmetry.space_group_name_H-M   'P 1'
#
loop_
_entity.id
_entity.type
_entity.pdbx_description
1 polymer ?
#
loop_
_entity_poly.entity_id
_entity_poly.type
_entity_poly.pdbx_seq_one_letter_code
_entity_poly.pdbx_strand_id
1 'polypeptide(L)'
;MKIYLFAFLLLILTSCNRDGSTSPSDGNTDKSYPTTLIKLNQSELDSLKVILNQKLGTRYLAQIDSFGLLGYYHGGVPIPRGSTITNQAQAISLAKSAIQDLSQFTNVFDTSALVLRSADINGITGYWDIIFANQLYKGLEVWNTRIDAIVADQFILLYQQHHYKDINIPQQNVISKEVAKSKLVGTEIKYECWSASSYVITDSSINLESIEQCIYPLLKMNSIELRVVWKIPISLSNFVGWYYFMDVVTGEIIASEQLFMC
;
A
#
# COMPACT_ATOMS: atom_id res chain seq x y z
N MET A 1 20.53 14.13 77.56
CA MET A 1 20.49 12.76 77.01
C MET A 1 19.14 12.57 76.39
N LYS A 2 19.01 12.76 75.07
CA LYS A 2 17.72 12.63 74.33
C LYS A 2 17.81 11.38 73.47
N ILE A 3 16.95 10.44 73.82
CA ILE A 3 16.81 9.15 73.14
C ILE A 3 15.84 9.39 71.97
N TYR A 4 16.30 9.24 70.74
CA TYR A 4 15.48 9.25 69.53
C TYR A 4 15.04 7.80 69.27
N LEU A 5 13.73 7.58 69.38
CA LEU A 5 13.06 6.33 69.02
C LEU A 5 12.83 6.34 67.50
N PHE A 6 13.59 5.54 66.77
CA PHE A 6 13.37 5.30 65.35
C PHE A 6 12.26 4.23 65.18
N ALA A 7 11.09 4.65 64.77
CA ALA A 7 10.03 3.74 64.35
C ALA A 7 10.35 3.22 62.96
N PHE A 8 10.71 1.95 62.85
CA PHE A 8 10.89 1.23 61.59
C PHE A 8 9.54 0.85 61.07
N LEU A 9 9.06 1.59 60.06
CA LEU A 9 7.83 1.26 59.32
C LEU A 9 8.17 0.15 58.31
N LEU A 10 7.79 -1.10 58.66
CA LEU A 10 7.94 -2.27 57.80
C LEU A 10 6.88 -2.20 56.71
N LEU A 11 7.25 -1.69 55.54
CA LEU A 11 6.44 -1.81 54.31
C LEU A 11 6.51 -3.25 53.85
N ILE A 12 5.45 -4.02 54.13
CA ILE A 12 5.23 -5.32 53.52
C ILE A 12 4.85 -5.07 52.05
N LEU A 13 5.84 -5.15 51.20
CA LEU A 13 5.62 -5.29 49.76
C LEU A 13 5.08 -6.72 49.54
N THR A 14 3.78 -6.86 49.42
CA THR A 14 3.18 -8.05 48.86
C THR A 14 3.60 -8.06 47.35
N SER A 15 4.68 -8.76 47.11
CA SER A 15 5.06 -9.20 45.79
C SER A 15 3.94 -10.10 45.27
N CYS A 16 3.05 -9.57 44.44
CA CYS A 16 2.27 -10.37 43.52
C CYS A 16 3.25 -11.03 42.55
N ASN A 17 3.69 -12.24 42.87
CA ASN A 17 4.23 -13.18 41.91
C ASN A 17 3.15 -13.41 40.84
N ARG A 18 3.17 -12.63 39.79
CA ARG A 18 2.59 -12.97 38.52
C ARG A 18 3.62 -13.80 37.76
N ASP A 19 3.82 -15.03 38.21
CA ASP A 19 4.33 -16.11 37.39
C ASP A 19 3.26 -16.49 36.36
N GLY A 20 3.06 -15.60 35.44
CA GLY A 20 2.38 -15.76 34.20
C GLY A 20 3.39 -15.49 33.12
N SER A 21 4.40 -16.35 32.99
CA SER A 21 5.08 -16.62 31.74
C SER A 21 4.07 -17.26 30.79
N THR A 22 3.06 -16.51 30.41
CA THR A 22 2.44 -16.73 29.12
C THR A 22 3.50 -16.26 28.14
N SER A 23 4.28 -17.21 27.63
CA SER A 23 4.79 -17.12 26.25
C SER A 23 3.65 -16.49 25.46
N PRO A 24 3.91 -15.46 24.60
CA PRO A 24 2.91 -15.10 23.64
C PRO A 24 2.58 -16.41 22.96
N SER A 25 1.42 -16.99 23.32
CA SER A 25 0.82 -17.97 22.46
C SER A 25 0.84 -17.25 21.12
N ASP A 26 1.55 -17.80 20.16
CA ASP A 26 1.24 -17.63 18.77
C ASP A 26 -0.22 -18.06 18.65
N GLY A 27 -1.07 -17.20 19.15
CA GLY A 27 -2.49 -17.22 18.93
C GLY A 27 -2.59 -17.01 17.43
N ASN A 28 -2.56 -18.14 16.73
CA ASN A 28 -3.08 -18.29 15.41
C ASN A 28 -4.56 -17.91 15.47
N THR A 29 -4.81 -16.61 15.74
CA THR A 29 -6.07 -16.01 15.40
C THR A 29 -6.09 -16.14 13.90
N ASP A 30 -6.88 -17.05 13.36
CA ASP A 30 -7.28 -17.13 11.97
C ASP A 30 -7.82 -15.74 11.60
N LYS A 31 -6.90 -14.85 11.26
CA LYS A 31 -7.25 -13.56 10.70
C LYS A 31 -8.02 -13.93 9.44
N SER A 32 -9.29 -13.67 9.42
CA SER A 32 -10.16 -14.09 8.33
C SER A 32 -9.66 -13.45 7.02
N TYR A 33 -9.47 -14.28 6.00
CA TYR A 33 -9.26 -13.80 4.63
C TYR A 33 -10.61 -13.34 4.04
N PRO A 34 -10.67 -12.23 3.30
CA PRO A 34 -9.58 -11.28 3.02
C PRO A 34 -9.30 -10.32 4.19
N THR A 35 -8.10 -9.75 4.24
CA THR A 35 -7.84 -8.61 5.13
C THR A 35 -8.72 -7.45 4.72
N THR A 36 -9.42 -6.85 5.67
CA THR A 36 -10.36 -5.76 5.41
C THR A 36 -9.98 -4.52 6.21
N LEU A 37 -9.75 -3.41 5.51
CA LEU A 37 -9.62 -2.08 6.11
C LEU A 37 -10.99 -1.41 6.09
N ILE A 38 -11.44 -0.91 7.22
CA ILE A 38 -12.73 -0.20 7.36
C ILE A 38 -12.48 1.31 7.31
N LYS A 39 -13.38 2.04 6.67
CA LYS A 39 -13.36 3.51 6.70
C LYS A 39 -13.40 4.02 8.12
N LEU A 40 -12.58 5.02 8.39
CA LEU A 40 -12.57 5.73 9.66
C LEU A 40 -13.81 6.62 9.78
N ASN A 41 -14.26 6.84 11.01
CA ASN A 41 -15.29 7.82 11.27
C ASN A 41 -14.73 9.26 11.20
N GLN A 42 -15.62 10.26 11.16
CA GLN A 42 -15.21 11.65 10.97
C GLN A 42 -14.29 12.17 12.11
N SER A 43 -14.54 11.77 13.35
CA SER A 43 -13.71 12.18 14.50
C SER A 43 -12.29 11.63 14.41
N GLU A 44 -12.12 10.37 13.96
CA GLU A 44 -10.81 9.75 13.72
C GLU A 44 -10.07 10.47 12.61
N LEU A 45 -10.76 10.76 11.49
CA LEU A 45 -10.17 11.50 10.37
C LEU A 45 -9.75 12.91 10.77
N ASP A 46 -10.56 13.63 11.54
CA ASP A 46 -10.23 14.98 11.99
C ASP A 46 -9.03 14.98 12.94
N SER A 47 -8.92 13.97 13.80
CA SER A 47 -7.75 13.79 14.67
C SER A 47 -6.48 13.52 13.84
N LEU A 48 -6.55 12.68 12.81
CA LEU A 48 -5.42 12.43 11.91
C LEU A 48 -5.02 13.67 11.11
N LYS A 49 -5.98 14.46 10.64
CA LYS A 49 -5.70 15.74 9.95
C LYS A 49 -4.96 16.73 10.84
N VAL A 50 -5.32 16.81 12.13
CA VAL A 50 -4.59 17.66 13.09
C VAL A 50 -3.13 17.21 13.19
N ILE A 51 -2.87 15.91 13.33
CA ILE A 51 -1.51 15.36 13.40
C ILE A 51 -0.73 15.66 12.10
N LEU A 52 -1.36 15.45 10.94
CA LEU A 52 -0.74 15.72 9.64
C LEU A 52 -0.37 17.20 9.48
N ASN A 53 -1.31 18.10 9.83
CA ASN A 53 -1.09 19.54 9.77
C ASN A 53 0.02 20.01 10.73
N GLN A 54 0.15 19.40 11.91
CA GLN A 54 1.25 19.67 12.83
C GLN A 54 2.61 19.26 12.24
N LYS A 55 2.66 18.13 11.52
CA LYS A 55 3.90 17.65 10.87
C LYS A 55 4.31 18.51 9.68
N LEU A 56 3.36 18.94 8.87
CA LEU A 56 3.59 19.63 7.59
C LEU A 56 3.54 21.15 7.70
N GLY A 57 2.96 21.69 8.77
CA GLY A 57 2.61 23.10 8.90
C GLY A 57 1.36 23.46 8.08
N THR A 58 0.72 24.56 8.47
CA THR A 58 -0.59 24.99 7.95
C THR A 58 -0.59 25.46 6.50
N ARG A 59 0.56 25.54 5.85
CA ARG A 59 0.69 26.01 4.47
C ARG A 59 0.38 24.96 3.40
N TYR A 60 0.23 23.70 3.80
CA TYR A 60 0.17 22.59 2.86
C TYR A 60 -1.15 21.84 2.99
N LEU A 61 -1.83 21.67 1.85
CA LEU A 61 -3.10 20.95 1.76
C LEU A 61 -2.82 19.47 1.51
N ALA A 62 -2.28 18.79 2.51
CA ALA A 62 -2.21 17.34 2.47
C ALA A 62 -3.59 16.74 2.76
N GLN A 63 -4.01 15.80 1.94
CA GLN A 63 -5.26 15.09 2.15
C GLN A 63 -4.98 13.64 2.51
N ILE A 64 -5.65 13.19 3.54
CA ILE A 64 -5.79 11.77 3.84
C ILE A 64 -7.13 11.28 3.29
N ASP A 65 -7.14 10.05 2.82
CA ASP A 65 -8.36 9.41 2.37
C ASP A 65 -9.26 8.98 3.54
N SER A 66 -10.40 8.36 3.22
CA SER A 66 -11.34 7.88 4.23
C SER A 66 -10.82 6.71 5.10
N PHE A 67 -9.65 6.18 4.81
CA PHE A 67 -8.96 5.15 5.59
C PHE A 67 -7.80 5.70 6.42
N GLY A 68 -7.63 7.03 6.43
CA GLY A 68 -6.56 7.70 7.17
C GLY A 68 -5.19 7.62 6.50
N LEU A 69 -5.14 7.21 5.25
CA LEU A 69 -3.92 7.06 4.48
C LEU A 69 -3.68 8.29 3.60
N LEU A 70 -2.42 8.58 3.31
CA LEU A 70 -2.08 9.66 2.41
C LEU A 70 -2.63 9.34 1.02
N GLY A 71 -3.65 10.08 0.60
CA GLY A 71 -4.33 9.87 -0.67
C GLY A 71 -3.56 10.50 -1.85
N TYR A 72 -3.97 10.12 -3.07
CA TYR A 72 -3.52 10.81 -4.27
C TYR A 72 -4.00 12.27 -4.22
N TYR A 73 -3.06 13.19 -4.35
CA TYR A 73 -3.34 14.60 -4.36
C TYR A 73 -2.72 15.28 -5.60
N HIS A 74 -3.50 16.11 -6.31
CA HIS A 74 -2.98 16.96 -7.36
C HIS A 74 -1.98 17.97 -6.78
N GLY A 75 -0.71 17.63 -6.79
CA GLY A 75 0.35 18.47 -6.24
C GLY A 75 1.20 17.82 -5.14
N GLY A 76 0.86 16.59 -4.68
CA GLY A 76 1.63 15.90 -3.64
C GLY A 76 1.62 16.58 -2.27
N VAL A 77 2.48 16.14 -1.37
CA VAL A 77 2.69 16.73 -0.04
C VAL A 77 4.01 17.48 -0.03
N PRO A 78 4.01 18.82 -0.02
CA PRO A 78 5.27 19.56 0.04
C PRO A 78 5.89 19.46 1.44
N ILE A 79 7.10 18.99 1.52
CA ILE A 79 7.89 18.91 2.75
C ILE A 79 9.01 19.93 2.67
N PRO A 80 9.02 20.95 3.53
CA PRO A 80 10.07 21.97 3.53
C PRO A 80 11.45 21.37 3.77
N ARG A 81 12.42 21.81 2.99
CA ARG A 81 13.83 21.46 3.20
C ARG A 81 14.74 22.66 2.91
N GLY A 82 15.92 22.64 3.42
CA GLY A 82 16.82 23.80 3.43
C GLY A 82 18.17 23.63 2.73
N SER A 83 18.38 22.62 1.88
CA SER A 83 19.65 22.40 1.23
C SER A 83 19.53 22.07 -0.26
N THR A 84 20.48 22.51 -1.06
CA THR A 84 20.59 22.18 -2.49
C THR A 84 20.87 20.69 -2.68
N ILE A 85 20.16 20.05 -3.61
CA ILE A 85 20.41 18.67 -3.98
C ILE A 85 21.51 18.62 -5.02
N THR A 86 22.55 17.88 -4.73
CA THR A 86 23.74 17.80 -5.59
C THR A 86 23.84 16.50 -6.37
N ASN A 87 23.12 15.46 -5.99
CA ASN A 87 23.20 14.14 -6.62
C ASN A 87 21.99 13.26 -6.34
N GLN A 88 21.86 12.21 -7.15
CA GLN A 88 20.79 11.22 -7.08
C GLN A 88 20.65 10.56 -5.72
N ALA A 89 21.76 10.14 -5.11
CA ALA A 89 21.74 9.46 -3.81
C ALA A 89 21.15 10.35 -2.71
N GLN A 90 21.47 11.64 -2.73
CA GLN A 90 20.88 12.62 -1.81
C GLN A 90 19.39 12.78 -2.04
N ALA A 91 18.94 12.86 -3.32
CA ALA A 91 17.52 12.95 -3.64
C ALA A 91 16.74 11.73 -3.13
N ILE A 92 17.25 10.51 -3.37
CA ILE A 92 16.65 9.26 -2.89
C ILE A 92 16.58 9.26 -1.35
N SER A 93 17.66 9.65 -0.67
CA SER A 93 17.70 9.70 0.80
C SER A 93 16.65 10.67 1.36
N LEU A 94 16.48 11.82 0.73
CA LEU A 94 15.48 12.81 1.13
C LEU A 94 14.04 12.32 0.90
N ALA A 95 13.78 11.65 -0.22
CA ALA A 95 12.49 11.02 -0.47
C ALA A 95 12.16 9.96 0.59
N LYS A 96 13.12 9.07 0.90
CA LYS A 96 12.96 8.05 1.95
C LYS A 96 12.73 8.67 3.32
N SER A 97 13.47 9.73 3.69
CA SER A 97 13.26 10.46 4.95
C SER A 97 11.85 11.04 5.03
N ALA A 98 11.36 11.67 3.97
CA ALA A 98 10.02 12.22 3.92
C ALA A 98 8.92 11.15 4.08
N ILE A 99 9.09 10.00 3.43
CA ILE A 99 8.18 8.85 3.57
C ILE A 99 8.20 8.34 5.01
N GLN A 100 9.39 8.23 5.65
CA GLN A 100 9.55 7.80 7.03
C GLN A 100 8.88 8.77 8.01
N ASP A 101 9.03 10.08 7.81
CA ASP A 101 8.41 11.12 8.64
C ASP A 101 6.88 11.04 8.59
N LEU A 102 6.33 10.58 7.48
CA LEU A 102 4.90 10.39 7.26
C LEU A 102 4.45 8.93 7.39
N SER A 103 5.24 8.07 8.02
CA SER A 103 4.99 6.62 8.14
C SER A 103 3.58 6.26 8.65
N GLN A 104 3.01 7.07 9.54
CA GLN A 104 1.64 6.88 10.02
C GLN A 104 0.59 6.97 8.90
N PHE A 105 0.87 7.75 7.84
CA PHE A 105 -0.04 8.01 6.72
C PHE A 105 0.31 7.21 5.46
N THR A 106 1.57 6.80 5.33
CA THR A 106 2.03 5.98 4.20
C THR A 106 2.04 4.49 4.53
N ASN A 107 1.95 4.12 5.82
CA ASN A 107 2.19 2.76 6.34
C ASN A 107 3.60 2.21 6.02
N VAL A 108 4.55 3.08 5.66
CA VAL A 108 5.95 2.69 5.43
C VAL A 108 6.75 3.03 6.67
N PHE A 109 6.95 2.05 7.55
CA PHE A 109 7.71 2.21 8.79
C PHE A 109 9.20 1.89 8.62
N ASP A 110 9.55 1.15 7.58
CA ASP A 110 10.93 0.82 7.22
C ASP A 110 11.15 1.13 5.73
N THR A 111 11.88 2.20 5.46
CA THR A 111 12.21 2.63 4.11
C THR A 111 13.31 1.81 3.44
N SER A 112 13.98 0.90 4.18
CA SER A 112 14.94 -0.05 3.59
C SER A 112 14.24 -1.07 2.69
N ALA A 113 12.96 -1.37 2.96
CA ALA A 113 12.13 -2.25 2.16
C ALA A 113 11.66 -1.61 0.83
N LEU A 114 11.82 -0.30 0.64
CA LEU A 114 11.45 0.37 -0.60
C LEU A 114 12.44 0.04 -1.71
N VAL A 115 11.96 -0.61 -2.74
CA VAL A 115 12.73 -0.94 -3.94
C VAL A 115 12.68 0.23 -4.91
N LEU A 116 13.84 0.82 -5.19
CA LEU A 116 13.94 1.91 -6.17
C LEU A 116 13.68 1.35 -7.58
N ARG A 117 12.73 1.97 -8.31
CA ARG A 117 12.46 1.69 -9.72
C ARG A 117 13.21 2.64 -10.65
N SER A 118 13.13 3.93 -10.38
CA SER A 118 13.89 4.95 -11.10
C SER A 118 14.13 6.18 -10.23
N ALA A 119 15.17 6.95 -10.61
CA ALA A 119 15.51 8.24 -10.01
C ALA A 119 16.17 9.11 -11.07
N ASP A 120 15.41 9.99 -11.68
CA ASP A 120 15.83 10.77 -12.85
C ASP A 120 15.62 12.27 -12.62
N ILE A 121 16.45 13.09 -13.27
CA ILE A 121 16.22 14.55 -13.29
C ILE A 121 15.22 14.86 -14.40
N ASN A 122 14.13 15.52 -14.04
CA ASN A 122 13.21 16.08 -15.00
C ASN A 122 13.89 17.24 -15.76
N GLY A 123 14.08 17.07 -17.06
CA GLY A 123 14.81 18.02 -17.91
C GLY A 123 14.14 19.40 -18.05
N ILE A 124 12.85 19.52 -17.69
CA ILE A 124 12.10 20.78 -17.76
C ILE A 124 12.18 21.54 -16.43
N THR A 125 11.99 20.85 -15.32
CA THR A 125 11.91 21.46 -13.98
C THR A 125 13.24 21.44 -13.23
N GLY A 126 14.16 20.55 -13.60
CA GLY A 126 15.39 20.29 -12.85
C GLY A 126 15.17 19.56 -11.54
N TYR A 127 13.95 19.08 -11.26
CA TYR A 127 13.63 18.31 -10.05
C TYR A 127 13.95 16.82 -10.25
N TRP A 128 14.15 16.12 -9.14
CA TRP A 128 14.35 14.67 -9.15
C TRP A 128 13.00 13.96 -9.05
N ASP A 129 12.69 13.15 -10.06
CA ASP A 129 11.56 12.23 -10.06
C ASP A 129 12.03 10.87 -9.51
N ILE A 130 11.58 10.51 -8.33
CA ILE A 130 11.97 9.28 -7.63
C ILE A 130 10.75 8.36 -7.60
N ILE A 131 10.89 7.17 -8.17
CA ILE A 131 9.81 6.18 -8.22
C ILE A 131 10.25 4.94 -7.46
N PHE A 132 9.50 4.56 -6.43
CA PHE A 132 9.63 3.28 -5.77
C PHE A 132 8.63 2.29 -6.34
N ALA A 133 9.04 1.04 -6.49
CA ALA A 133 8.18 -0.04 -6.97
C ALA A 133 7.00 -0.31 -6.02
N ASN A 134 6.01 -1.05 -6.51
CA ASN A 134 4.92 -1.54 -5.68
C ASN A 134 5.44 -2.30 -4.46
N GLN A 135 4.67 -2.28 -3.37
CA GLN A 135 4.95 -3.04 -2.17
C GLN A 135 5.06 -4.53 -2.50
N LEU A 136 6.05 -5.20 -1.89
CA LEU A 136 6.11 -6.66 -1.83
C LEU A 136 5.69 -7.13 -0.44
N TYR A 137 4.72 -8.03 -0.36
CA TYR A 137 4.30 -8.66 0.87
C TYR A 137 4.39 -10.18 0.74
N LYS A 138 5.31 -10.79 1.49
CA LYS A 138 5.61 -12.24 1.40
C LYS A 138 5.87 -12.73 -0.03
N GLY A 139 6.54 -11.91 -0.84
CA GLY A 139 6.88 -12.21 -2.22
C GLY A 139 5.77 -11.92 -3.25
N LEU A 140 4.57 -11.50 -2.82
CA LEU A 140 3.51 -11.06 -3.71
C LEU A 140 3.53 -9.53 -3.87
N GLU A 141 3.42 -9.06 -5.09
CA GLU A 141 3.24 -7.64 -5.36
C GLU A 141 1.87 -7.18 -4.87
N VAL A 142 1.81 -6.06 -4.17
CA VAL A 142 0.54 -5.39 -3.85
C VAL A 142 0.26 -4.37 -4.94
N TRP A 143 -0.81 -4.59 -5.69
CA TRP A 143 -1.15 -3.81 -6.87
C TRP A 143 -1.41 -2.35 -6.53
N ASN A 144 -0.92 -1.43 -7.40
CA ASN A 144 -1.10 0.01 -7.27
C ASN A 144 -0.60 0.62 -5.94
N THR A 145 0.52 0.15 -5.41
CA THR A 145 1.12 0.67 -4.16
C THR A 145 2.51 1.31 -4.36
N ARG A 146 2.86 1.67 -5.59
CA ARG A 146 4.11 2.39 -5.84
C ARG A 146 4.06 3.78 -5.19
N ILE A 147 5.22 4.29 -4.80
CA ILE A 147 5.36 5.62 -4.24
C ILE A 147 6.20 6.47 -5.18
N ASP A 148 5.63 7.59 -5.61
CA ASP A 148 6.32 8.57 -6.44
C ASP A 148 6.63 9.80 -5.61
N ALA A 149 7.87 10.29 -5.68
CA ALA A 149 8.32 11.50 -5.00
C ALA A 149 8.99 12.45 -5.99
N ILE A 150 8.62 13.72 -5.95
CA ILE A 150 9.38 14.79 -6.61
C ILE A 150 10.22 15.49 -5.53
N VAL A 151 11.53 15.53 -5.73
CA VAL A 151 12.47 16.13 -4.79
C VAL A 151 13.10 17.34 -5.42
N ALA A 152 12.81 18.51 -4.87
CA ALA A 152 13.32 19.81 -5.27
C ALA A 152 14.09 20.47 -4.12
N ASP A 153 14.84 21.53 -4.41
CA ASP A 153 15.68 22.22 -3.41
C ASP A 153 14.86 22.78 -2.23
N GLN A 154 13.62 23.11 -2.42
CA GLN A 154 12.79 23.76 -1.41
C GLN A 154 11.64 22.90 -0.89
N PHE A 155 11.34 21.76 -1.51
CA PHE A 155 10.21 20.91 -1.13
C PHE A 155 10.40 19.47 -1.61
N ILE A 156 9.65 18.57 -1.01
CA ILE A 156 9.46 17.21 -1.48
C ILE A 156 7.96 17.03 -1.66
N LEU A 157 7.52 16.60 -2.84
CA LEU A 157 6.15 16.21 -3.09
C LEU A 157 6.10 14.67 -3.07
N LEU A 158 5.22 14.10 -2.26
CA LEU A 158 4.90 12.69 -2.32
C LEU A 158 3.60 12.54 -3.12
N TYR A 159 3.71 11.94 -4.31
CA TYR A 159 2.56 11.47 -5.06
C TYR A 159 2.28 10.06 -4.59
N GLN A 160 1.37 10.04 -3.59
CA GLN A 160 0.68 8.95 -3.23
C GLN A 160 1.17 7.62 -3.38
N GLN A 161 1.06 6.82 -2.72
CA GLN A 161 0.47 5.53 -2.51
C GLN A 161 0.96 5.01 -1.20
N HIS A 162 0.12 4.36 -0.54
CA HIS A 162 0.37 3.83 0.78
C HIS A 162 0.62 2.34 0.68
N HIS A 163 1.37 1.83 1.60
CA HIS A 163 1.52 0.40 1.78
C HIS A 163 0.42 -0.13 2.70
N TYR A 164 0.16 -1.40 2.60
CA TYR A 164 -0.75 -2.11 3.49
C TYR A 164 0.04 -2.99 4.44
N LYS A 165 -0.47 -3.18 5.66
CA LYS A 165 0.13 -4.04 6.68
C LYS A 165 -0.84 -5.15 7.09
N ASP A 166 -0.32 -6.17 7.74
CA ASP A 166 -1.12 -7.27 8.30
C ASP A 166 -2.00 -7.99 7.26
N ILE A 167 -1.45 -8.22 6.06
CA ILE A 167 -2.18 -8.84 4.95
C ILE A 167 -2.29 -10.35 5.20
N ASN A 168 -3.52 -10.87 5.14
CA ASN A 168 -3.77 -12.31 5.22
C ASN A 168 -3.66 -12.94 3.82
N ILE A 169 -2.86 -13.99 3.73
CA ILE A 169 -2.72 -14.79 2.51
C ILE A 169 -3.43 -16.12 2.75
N PRO A 170 -4.35 -16.56 1.87
CA PRO A 170 -5.03 -17.83 2.03
C PRO A 170 -4.03 -18.99 1.93
N GLN A 171 -4.14 -19.94 2.85
CA GLN A 171 -3.24 -21.09 2.93
C GLN A 171 -3.78 -22.31 2.18
N GLN A 172 -5.09 -22.36 1.94
CA GLN A 172 -5.79 -23.51 1.38
C GLN A 172 -6.93 -23.07 0.44
N ASN A 173 -7.45 -24.03 -0.32
CA ASN A 173 -8.61 -23.85 -1.20
C ASN A 173 -8.41 -22.78 -2.30
N VAL A 174 -7.21 -22.69 -2.84
CA VAL A 174 -6.93 -21.79 -3.96
C VAL A 174 -7.10 -22.51 -5.29
N ILE A 175 -7.70 -21.84 -6.28
CA ILE A 175 -7.77 -22.37 -7.65
C ILE A 175 -6.42 -22.25 -8.33
N SER A 176 -6.13 -23.17 -9.26
CA SER A 176 -4.91 -23.09 -10.06
C SER A 176 -5.02 -22.03 -11.16
N LYS A 177 -3.88 -21.62 -11.73
CA LYS A 177 -3.84 -20.67 -12.84
C LYS A 177 -4.50 -21.23 -14.12
N GLU A 178 -4.46 -22.54 -14.32
CA GLU A 178 -5.15 -23.22 -15.42
C GLU A 178 -6.67 -23.11 -15.27
N VAL A 179 -7.19 -23.30 -14.06
CA VAL A 179 -8.62 -23.09 -13.76
C VAL A 179 -8.99 -21.63 -13.94
N ALA A 180 -8.16 -20.69 -13.48
CA ALA A 180 -8.39 -19.27 -13.66
C ALA A 180 -8.44 -18.88 -15.15
N LYS A 181 -7.49 -19.38 -15.97
CA LYS A 181 -7.50 -19.21 -17.42
C LYS A 181 -8.79 -19.76 -18.04
N SER A 182 -9.16 -20.99 -17.71
CA SER A 182 -10.34 -21.65 -18.31
C SER A 182 -11.64 -20.92 -18.02
N LYS A 183 -11.75 -20.27 -16.86
CA LYS A 183 -12.92 -19.44 -16.48
C LYS A 183 -13.06 -18.15 -17.30
N LEU A 184 -11.96 -17.64 -17.85
CA LEU A 184 -11.97 -16.42 -18.66
C LEU A 184 -12.25 -16.69 -20.15
N VAL A 185 -11.90 -17.85 -20.65
CA VAL A 185 -12.14 -18.23 -22.05
C VAL A 185 -13.65 -18.18 -22.34
N GLY A 186 -14.04 -17.49 -23.42
CA GLY A 186 -15.44 -17.24 -23.79
C GLY A 186 -16.04 -15.95 -23.22
N THR A 187 -15.33 -15.25 -22.31
CA THR A 187 -15.78 -13.94 -21.80
C THR A 187 -15.68 -12.88 -22.90
N GLU A 188 -16.74 -12.09 -23.08
CA GLU A 188 -16.75 -10.95 -23.99
C GLU A 188 -16.22 -9.68 -23.30
N ILE A 189 -15.22 -9.03 -23.92
CA ILE A 189 -14.71 -7.72 -23.54
C ILE A 189 -15.37 -6.69 -24.47
N LYS A 190 -16.04 -5.69 -23.90
CA LYS A 190 -16.55 -4.53 -24.64
C LYS A 190 -15.68 -3.32 -24.33
N TYR A 191 -15.25 -2.61 -25.37
CA TYR A 191 -14.40 -1.44 -25.23
C TYR A 191 -14.68 -0.41 -26.32
N GLU A 192 -14.37 0.83 -26.03
CA GLU A 192 -14.41 1.92 -26.99
C GLU A 192 -12.98 2.40 -27.26
N CYS A 193 -12.57 2.21 -28.52
CA CYS A 193 -11.36 2.74 -29.08
C CYS A 193 -11.74 3.30 -30.44
N TRP A 194 -11.86 4.58 -30.67
CA TRP A 194 -12.29 5.18 -31.94
C TRP A 194 -13.71 4.75 -32.38
N SER A 195 -14.11 3.55 -32.06
CA SER A 195 -15.45 2.97 -32.24
C SER A 195 -15.70 1.90 -31.20
N ALA A 196 -16.98 1.65 -30.90
CA ALA A 196 -17.37 0.55 -30.03
C ALA A 196 -16.95 -0.79 -30.67
N SER A 197 -16.27 -1.61 -29.88
CA SER A 197 -15.75 -2.91 -30.31
C SER A 197 -16.00 -3.96 -29.24
N SER A 198 -16.04 -5.22 -29.62
CA SER A 198 -16.06 -6.33 -28.68
C SER A 198 -15.06 -7.42 -29.10
N TYR A 199 -14.61 -8.17 -28.12
CA TYR A 199 -13.70 -9.27 -28.32
C TYR A 199 -14.04 -10.41 -27.38
N VAL A 200 -14.10 -11.62 -27.89
CA VAL A 200 -14.27 -12.82 -27.07
C VAL A 200 -12.91 -13.41 -26.73
N ILE A 201 -12.62 -13.54 -25.45
CA ILE A 201 -11.36 -14.11 -24.97
C ILE A 201 -11.25 -15.55 -25.44
N THR A 202 -10.18 -15.85 -26.17
CA THR A 202 -9.86 -17.21 -26.63
C THR A 202 -8.73 -17.81 -25.79
N ASP A 203 -8.50 -19.09 -25.89
CA ASP A 203 -7.40 -19.75 -25.20
C ASP A 203 -6.03 -19.17 -25.59
N SER A 204 -5.87 -18.78 -26.86
CA SER A 204 -4.63 -18.17 -27.39
C SER A 204 -4.42 -16.73 -26.95
N SER A 205 -5.44 -16.05 -26.44
CA SER A 205 -5.31 -14.69 -25.91
C SER A 205 -4.62 -14.63 -24.53
N ILE A 206 -4.48 -15.80 -23.89
CA ILE A 206 -3.95 -15.90 -22.53
C ILE A 206 -2.70 -16.79 -22.54
N ASN A 207 -1.53 -16.17 -22.29
CA ASN A 207 -0.32 -16.92 -22.05
C ASN A 207 -0.27 -17.36 -20.58
N LEU A 208 -0.27 -18.67 -20.33
CA LEU A 208 -0.26 -19.25 -19.00
C LEU A 208 0.97 -18.84 -18.17
N GLU A 209 2.13 -18.68 -18.82
CA GLU A 209 3.38 -18.28 -18.16
C GLU A 209 3.36 -16.83 -17.66
N SER A 210 2.51 -15.97 -18.24
CA SER A 210 2.35 -14.59 -17.83
C SER A 210 1.32 -14.38 -16.72
N ILE A 211 0.60 -15.43 -16.32
CA ILE A 211 -0.34 -15.37 -15.19
C ILE A 211 0.47 -15.44 -13.89
N GLU A 212 0.29 -14.43 -13.05
CA GLU A 212 0.98 -14.30 -11.76
C GLU A 212 0.02 -13.97 -10.63
N GLN A 213 0.40 -14.31 -9.40
CA GLN A 213 -0.36 -13.90 -8.23
C GLN A 213 0.08 -12.51 -7.79
N CYS A 214 -0.91 -11.71 -7.39
CA CYS A 214 -0.66 -10.45 -6.68
C CYS A 214 -1.74 -10.23 -5.61
N ILE A 215 -1.57 -9.20 -4.80
CA ILE A 215 -2.57 -8.75 -3.84
C ILE A 215 -3.27 -7.53 -4.45
N TYR A 216 -4.58 -7.61 -4.63
CA TYR A 216 -5.40 -6.54 -5.22
C TYR A 216 -6.21 -5.83 -4.13
N PRO A 217 -6.04 -4.50 -3.96
CA PRO A 217 -6.85 -3.70 -3.05
C PRO A 217 -8.22 -3.43 -3.68
N LEU A 218 -9.22 -4.24 -3.35
CA LEU A 218 -10.59 -4.11 -3.85
C LEU A 218 -11.36 -3.08 -3.03
N LEU A 219 -11.61 -1.92 -3.63
CA LEU A 219 -12.39 -0.86 -3.00
C LEU A 219 -13.88 -1.22 -2.98
N LYS A 220 -14.46 -1.22 -1.78
CA LYS A 220 -15.88 -1.34 -1.50
C LYS A 220 -16.43 0.00 -0.99
N MET A 221 -17.73 0.11 -0.80
CA MET A 221 -18.37 1.34 -0.31
C MET A 221 -17.77 1.85 1.01
N ASN A 222 -17.52 0.94 1.98
CA ASN A 222 -17.05 1.29 3.33
C ASN A 222 -15.75 0.56 3.73
N SER A 223 -15.07 -0.11 2.82
CA SER A 223 -13.87 -0.88 3.11
C SER A 223 -12.96 -1.04 1.90
N ILE A 224 -11.72 -1.41 2.18
CA ILE A 224 -10.80 -1.98 1.19
C ILE A 224 -10.56 -3.43 1.59
N GLU A 225 -10.80 -4.36 0.68
CA GLU A 225 -10.47 -5.77 0.87
C GLU A 225 -9.17 -6.09 0.13
N LEU A 226 -8.16 -6.58 0.86
CA LEU A 226 -6.90 -7.02 0.25
C LEU A 226 -7.04 -8.48 -0.14
N ARG A 227 -7.18 -8.73 -1.43
CA ARG A 227 -7.43 -10.06 -1.98
C ARG A 227 -6.24 -10.58 -2.75
N VAL A 228 -5.84 -11.81 -2.50
CA VAL A 228 -4.89 -12.51 -3.36
C VAL A 228 -5.62 -12.93 -4.63
N VAL A 229 -5.06 -12.56 -5.77
CA VAL A 229 -5.69 -12.76 -7.07
C VAL A 229 -4.71 -13.35 -8.07
N TRP A 230 -5.24 -14.02 -9.09
CA TRP A 230 -4.54 -14.23 -10.34
C TRP A 230 -4.67 -12.97 -11.18
N LYS A 231 -3.55 -12.31 -11.48
CA LYS A 231 -3.44 -11.22 -12.45
C LYS A 231 -3.20 -11.86 -13.82
N ILE A 232 -4.18 -11.75 -14.70
CA ILE A 232 -4.23 -12.43 -15.99
C ILE A 232 -4.16 -11.39 -17.10
N PRO A 233 -3.02 -11.25 -17.79
CA PRO A 233 -2.91 -10.36 -18.93
C PRO A 233 -3.62 -10.95 -20.15
N ILE A 234 -4.46 -10.13 -20.78
CA ILE A 234 -5.12 -10.43 -22.05
C ILE A 234 -4.55 -9.49 -23.10
N SER A 235 -3.98 -10.04 -24.16
CA SER A 235 -3.50 -9.27 -25.30
C SER A 235 -4.47 -9.46 -26.47
N LEU A 236 -5.07 -8.37 -26.95
CA LEU A 236 -5.98 -8.40 -28.09
C LEU A 236 -5.30 -8.02 -29.40
N SER A 237 -4.33 -7.10 -29.31
CA SER A 237 -3.54 -6.60 -30.43
C SER A 237 -2.27 -5.94 -29.88
N ASN A 238 -1.44 -5.41 -30.75
CA ASN A 238 -0.20 -4.73 -30.34
C ASN A 238 -0.43 -3.46 -29.47
N PHE A 239 -1.67 -2.96 -29.39
CA PHE A 239 -1.98 -1.70 -28.74
C PHE A 239 -3.11 -1.80 -27.68
N VAL A 240 -3.79 -2.92 -27.57
CA VAL A 240 -4.94 -3.06 -26.69
C VAL A 240 -4.78 -4.31 -25.83
N GLY A 241 -4.82 -4.12 -24.54
CA GLY A 241 -4.72 -5.19 -23.56
C GLY A 241 -5.49 -4.91 -22.30
N TRP A 242 -5.75 -5.95 -21.52
CA TRP A 242 -6.38 -5.89 -20.22
C TRP A 242 -5.62 -6.70 -19.19
N TYR A 243 -5.72 -6.31 -17.92
CA TYR A 243 -5.55 -7.20 -16.80
C TYR A 243 -6.92 -7.60 -16.27
N TYR A 244 -7.11 -8.90 -16.06
CA TYR A 244 -8.19 -9.44 -15.25
C TYR A 244 -7.64 -9.89 -13.92
N PHE A 245 -8.37 -9.57 -12.85
CA PHE A 245 -8.03 -9.94 -11.49
C PHE A 245 -9.08 -10.91 -10.97
N MET A 246 -8.67 -12.16 -10.77
CA MET A 246 -9.55 -13.23 -10.32
C MET A 246 -9.14 -13.68 -8.93
N ASP A 247 -10.05 -13.60 -7.96
CA ASP A 247 -9.82 -14.04 -6.59
C ASP A 247 -9.42 -15.52 -6.55
N VAL A 248 -8.30 -15.82 -5.89
CA VAL A 248 -7.75 -17.19 -5.88
C VAL A 248 -8.60 -18.17 -5.06
N VAL A 249 -9.45 -17.70 -4.13
CA VAL A 249 -10.30 -18.54 -3.29
C VAL A 249 -11.67 -18.76 -3.93
N THR A 250 -12.33 -17.69 -4.38
CA THR A 250 -13.69 -17.78 -4.94
C THR A 250 -13.68 -18.10 -6.44
N GLY A 251 -12.61 -17.77 -7.14
CA GLY A 251 -12.54 -17.85 -8.59
C GLY A 251 -13.47 -16.87 -9.31
N GLU A 252 -13.86 -15.79 -8.63
CA GLU A 252 -14.62 -14.69 -9.20
C GLU A 252 -13.70 -13.64 -9.79
N ILE A 253 -14.10 -13.05 -10.92
CA ILE A 253 -13.44 -11.85 -11.47
C ILE A 253 -13.86 -10.68 -10.58
N ILE A 254 -12.90 -10.08 -9.88
CA ILE A 254 -13.16 -8.98 -8.95
C ILE A 254 -12.85 -7.60 -9.55
N ALA A 255 -12.02 -7.56 -10.58
CA ALA A 255 -11.68 -6.34 -11.31
C ALA A 255 -11.16 -6.65 -12.72
N SER A 256 -11.20 -5.63 -13.58
CA SER A 256 -10.47 -5.62 -14.84
C SER A 256 -9.96 -4.20 -15.11
N GLU A 257 -8.76 -4.09 -15.65
CA GLU A 257 -8.12 -2.82 -15.96
C GLU A 257 -7.61 -2.81 -17.40
N GLN A 258 -7.95 -1.76 -18.15
CA GLN A 258 -7.43 -1.55 -19.49
C GLN A 258 -6.00 -1.01 -19.41
N LEU A 259 -5.09 -1.60 -20.20
CA LEU A 259 -3.66 -1.26 -20.16
C LEU A 259 -3.29 -0.05 -21.02
N PHE A 260 -4.06 0.23 -22.06
CA PHE A 260 -3.83 1.33 -22.96
C PHE A 260 -5.11 2.14 -23.18
N MET A 261 -4.98 3.45 -23.18
CA MET A 261 -6.04 4.33 -23.66
C MET A 261 -5.89 4.45 -25.18
N CYS A 262 -6.97 4.34 -25.84
CA CYS A 262 -7.07 4.54 -27.27
C CYS A 262 -7.12 6.02 -27.62
#